data_fb529842752644a8e4dba22b5ef92f4a
#
_entry.id   fb529842752644a8e4dba22b5ef92f4a
#
_cell.length_a   1.000
_cell.length_b   1.000
_cell.length_c   1.000
_cell.angle_alpha   90.00
_cell.angle_beta   90.00
_cell.angle_gamma   90.00
#
_symmetry.space_group_name_H-M   'P 1'
#
loop_
_entity.id
_entity.type
_entity.pdbx_description
1 polymer ?
#
loop_
_entity_poly.entity_id
_entity_poly.type
_entity_poly.pdbx_seq_one_letter_code
_entity_poly.pdbx_strand_id
1 'polypeptide(L)'
;MCAPVLLNSSRISRARSVRPGRSFRRGWVGAVAAVVACALTTGVAGPIGPHGAGLSPDITAIMNKSAYKHAQWGLLEVDNSTGRVIHSQYPDQFFIPGSTAKLVSVSGAWHALGGDHRFTTPVQATGHRDGSVQYGDLVLVGKGDLTMGGRTAPDGSVSYTSIDHTYANDVPGATLTPENPLAGLNQIARQVRRSGITEVRGDLAVDTRLFTSYAALDPTPTPLIINDNVIDLLTTPTAPGRPAQLSWRPQVAPYQVKSTVRTVAAGGTTDIQVTASPDGTRIELSGTIAADAQPALRISNVQDPAAFGRTALIEALARAGVKVTARPTGPNPAALVPGSYAGTRRVAAYVSPVYAQYAKLIFKVSHNLGANLAICLMAVTAGSHQCIDGFPVLNRFLRKAGVDPTQVQLLDGRGGNPVDRVTPRSENELLHYWQGTPDADRFREAQPILGVDGLLAFVCDGRPTCPGKGKVWAKTGTVADLDALNKRLAVGAESIGGYLDAGHGRLHTFYLAVNGASTPDIQGVIDIGDDLARIAGLLQEQAVGHSG
;
A
#
# COMPACT_ATOMS: atom_id res chain seq x y z
N MET A 1 13.08 13.07 3.74
CA MET A 1 12.79 12.05 2.70
C MET A 1 11.38 11.58 2.92
N CYS A 2 10.49 11.99 2.04
CA CYS A 2 9.06 11.80 2.18
C CYS A 2 8.54 10.69 1.28
N ALA A 3 7.27 10.44 1.36
CA ALA A 3 6.45 9.39 0.79
C ALA A 3 6.93 8.81 -0.55
N PRO A 4 6.76 7.50 -0.74
CA PRO A 4 7.01 6.86 -2.03
C PRO A 4 6.11 7.46 -3.11
N VAL A 5 6.73 7.89 -4.18
CA VAL A 5 6.07 8.42 -5.38
C VAL A 5 5.50 7.26 -6.17
N LEU A 6 4.21 7.29 -6.44
CA LEU A 6 3.60 6.35 -7.39
C LEU A 6 3.97 6.81 -8.81
N LEU A 7 5.13 6.37 -9.29
CA LEU A 7 5.44 6.46 -10.72
C LEU A 7 4.65 5.36 -11.44
N ASN A 8 3.66 5.77 -12.21
CA ASN A 8 2.83 4.85 -12.99
C ASN A 8 3.62 4.35 -14.21
N SER A 9 4.41 3.28 -14.05
CA SER A 9 5.28 2.71 -15.09
C SER A 9 4.55 1.84 -16.13
N SER A 10 3.23 1.74 -16.10
CA SER A 10 2.47 0.88 -17.01
C SER A 10 1.69 1.67 -18.07
N ARG A 11 2.35 2.17 -19.11
CA ARG A 11 1.75 2.38 -20.44
C ARG A 11 2.80 2.74 -21.51
N ILE A 12 3.56 1.74 -21.97
CA ILE A 12 4.06 1.73 -23.35
C ILE A 12 3.64 0.40 -23.98
N SER A 13 2.39 0.28 -24.39
CA SER A 13 1.94 -0.76 -25.31
C SER A 13 1.77 -0.16 -26.69
N ARG A 14 2.48 -0.74 -27.65
CA ARG A 14 2.54 -0.37 -29.05
C ARG A 14 1.14 -0.30 -29.70
N ALA A 15 0.81 0.83 -30.25
CA ALA A 15 -0.31 0.98 -31.17
C ALA A 15 -0.08 0.15 -32.44
N ARG A 16 -0.93 -0.84 -32.68
CA ARG A 16 -1.08 -1.46 -34.01
C ARG A 16 -2.04 -0.63 -34.85
N SER A 17 -1.56 -0.23 -36.00
CA SER A 17 -2.30 0.45 -37.05
C SER A 17 -3.48 -0.40 -37.57
N VAL A 18 -4.67 0.15 -37.53
CA VAL A 18 -5.83 -0.36 -38.29
C VAL A 18 -6.20 0.65 -39.33
N ARG A 19 -6.25 0.21 -40.62
CA ARG A 19 -6.63 0.97 -41.79
C ARG A 19 -8.15 1.21 -41.84
N PRO A 20 -8.63 2.30 -42.47
CA PRO A 20 -10.04 2.65 -42.50
C PRO A 20 -10.81 1.93 -43.63
N GLY A 21 -12.02 1.51 -43.33
CA GLY A 21 -12.99 0.94 -44.28
C GLY A 21 -14.36 1.61 -44.25
N ARG A 22 -14.66 2.38 -45.27
CA ARG A 22 -15.94 2.75 -45.95
C ARG A 22 -17.24 2.97 -45.16
N SER A 23 -17.64 4.21 -45.24
CA SER A 23 -18.97 4.83 -45.46
C SER A 23 -20.24 3.98 -45.38
N PHE A 24 -21.26 4.47 -44.66
CA PHE A 24 -22.66 4.46 -45.09
C PHE A 24 -23.37 5.76 -44.67
N ARG A 25 -24.32 6.15 -45.53
CA ARG A 25 -24.97 7.45 -45.65
C ARG A 25 -26.32 7.53 -44.91
N ARG A 26 -26.65 8.73 -44.44
CA ARG A 26 -27.95 9.47 -44.49
C ARG A 26 -29.19 8.96 -43.72
N GLY A 27 -29.77 9.91 -42.99
CA GLY A 27 -31.20 10.10 -42.73
C GLY A 27 -31.45 11.08 -41.57
N TRP A 28 -31.68 12.30 -41.79
CA TRP A 28 -32.84 13.18 -41.70
C TRP A 28 -33.79 12.84 -40.51
N VAL A 29 -34.32 13.73 -39.66
CA VAL A 29 -34.95 15.08 -39.67
C VAL A 29 -35.31 15.38 -38.23
N GLY A 30 -35.22 16.57 -37.71
CA GLY A 30 -36.31 17.46 -37.46
C GLY A 30 -36.09 18.30 -36.21
N ALA A 31 -36.00 19.60 -36.42
CA ALA A 31 -35.96 20.62 -35.38
C ALA A 31 -37.30 20.82 -34.70
N VAL A 32 -37.32 21.10 -33.38
CA VAL A 32 -38.30 22.01 -32.78
C VAL A 32 -37.56 22.87 -31.75
N ALA A 33 -37.43 24.15 -32.08
CA ALA A 33 -37.01 25.19 -31.15
C ALA A 33 -38.19 25.59 -30.28
N ALA A 34 -38.08 25.43 -28.96
CA ALA A 34 -38.95 26.12 -28.02
C ALA A 34 -38.08 27.10 -27.21
N VAL A 35 -38.22 28.36 -27.57
CA VAL A 35 -37.65 29.46 -26.76
C VAL A 35 -38.54 29.64 -25.52
N VAL A 36 -38.00 29.30 -24.37
CA VAL A 36 -38.54 29.76 -23.09
C VAL A 36 -37.57 30.79 -22.53
N ALA A 37 -37.96 32.03 -22.61
CA ALA A 37 -37.32 33.15 -21.93
C ALA A 37 -37.63 33.02 -20.43
N CYS A 38 -36.67 32.57 -19.64
CA CYS A 38 -36.69 32.72 -18.19
C CYS A 38 -35.72 33.80 -17.77
N ALA A 39 -36.22 34.76 -17.07
CA ALA A 39 -35.52 35.94 -16.55
C ALA A 39 -34.26 35.53 -15.78
N LEU A 40 -33.11 35.99 -16.24
CA LEU A 40 -31.83 35.95 -15.52
C LEU A 40 -31.93 36.91 -14.32
N THR A 41 -32.22 36.40 -13.14
CA THR A 41 -31.75 37.00 -11.92
C THR A 41 -30.30 36.57 -11.75
N THR A 42 -29.38 37.45 -12.10
CA THR A 42 -27.96 37.32 -11.80
C THR A 42 -27.75 37.47 -10.30
N GLY A 43 -27.94 36.39 -9.58
CA GLY A 43 -27.34 36.18 -8.28
C GLY A 43 -25.87 35.89 -8.49
N VAL A 44 -25.02 36.90 -8.47
CA VAL A 44 -23.58 36.71 -8.29
C VAL A 44 -23.41 36.07 -6.90
N ALA A 45 -23.28 34.77 -6.84
CA ALA A 45 -22.73 34.14 -5.65
C ALA A 45 -21.29 34.62 -5.56
N GLY A 46 -21.06 35.61 -4.72
CA GLY A 46 -19.72 36.01 -4.30
C GLY A 46 -18.98 34.78 -3.71
N PRO A 47 -17.66 34.77 -3.73
CA PRO A 47 -16.90 33.72 -3.10
C PRO A 47 -17.37 33.58 -1.64
N ILE A 48 -17.80 32.38 -1.24
CA ILE A 48 -18.08 32.09 0.16
C ILE A 48 -16.74 32.26 0.86
N GLY A 49 -16.57 33.34 1.58
CA GLY A 49 -15.38 33.63 2.36
C GLY A 49 -15.16 32.54 3.42
N PRO A 50 -13.93 32.31 3.87
CA PRO A 50 -13.61 31.30 4.84
C PRO A 50 -14.34 31.59 6.16
N HIS A 51 -15.28 30.73 6.54
CA HIS A 51 -15.82 30.69 7.89
C HIS A 51 -14.86 29.85 8.75
N GLY A 52 -13.85 30.48 9.34
CA GLY A 52 -12.85 29.86 10.20
C GLY A 52 -11.78 30.88 10.60
N ALA A 53 -10.94 30.53 11.57
CA ALA A 53 -9.73 31.29 11.86
C ALA A 53 -8.85 31.37 10.60
N GLY A 54 -8.25 32.52 10.30
CA GLY A 54 -7.35 32.67 9.15
C GLY A 54 -6.11 31.75 9.31
N LEU A 55 -5.64 31.18 8.21
CA LEU A 55 -4.36 30.47 8.19
C LEU A 55 -3.21 31.41 8.55
N SER A 56 -2.22 30.91 9.31
CA SER A 56 -1.06 31.73 9.68
C SER A 56 -0.29 32.22 8.44
N PRO A 57 0.46 33.34 8.57
CA PRO A 57 1.32 33.81 7.48
C PRO A 57 2.30 32.75 6.97
N ASP A 58 2.83 31.90 7.85
CA ASP A 58 3.77 30.84 7.51
C ASP A 58 3.11 29.77 6.64
N ILE A 59 1.88 29.33 6.98
CA ILE A 59 1.10 28.39 6.16
C ILE A 59 0.82 29.02 4.80
N THR A 60 0.35 30.26 4.79
CA THR A 60 0.05 30.99 3.55
C THR A 60 1.28 31.16 2.66
N ALA A 61 2.46 31.42 3.26
CA ALA A 61 3.72 31.51 2.51
C ALA A 61 4.10 30.18 1.85
N ILE A 62 3.87 29.05 2.52
CA ILE A 62 4.09 27.73 1.93
C ILE A 62 3.14 27.52 0.75
N MET A 63 1.84 27.74 0.93
CA MET A 63 0.81 27.51 -0.10
C MET A 63 1.01 28.40 -1.34
N ASN A 64 1.70 29.54 -1.22
CA ASN A 64 1.97 30.47 -2.31
C ASN A 64 3.30 30.24 -3.02
N LYS A 65 4.05 29.16 -2.74
CA LYS A 65 5.29 28.84 -3.47
C LYS A 65 5.01 28.62 -4.96
N SER A 66 6.00 28.86 -5.79
CA SER A 66 5.89 28.76 -7.26
C SER A 66 5.46 27.36 -7.76
N ALA A 67 5.77 26.29 -7.03
CA ALA A 67 5.35 24.94 -7.33
C ALA A 67 3.81 24.79 -7.36
N TYR A 68 3.10 25.64 -6.64
CA TYR A 68 1.63 25.60 -6.48
C TYR A 68 0.88 26.64 -7.30
N LYS A 69 1.56 27.37 -8.19
CA LYS A 69 0.96 28.49 -8.97
C LYS A 69 -0.33 28.12 -9.70
N HIS A 70 -0.44 26.87 -10.14
CA HIS A 70 -1.60 26.35 -10.88
C HIS A 70 -2.33 25.24 -10.13
N ALA A 71 -1.98 25.03 -8.86
CA ALA A 71 -2.54 23.98 -8.03
C ALA A 71 -3.80 24.41 -7.30
N GLN A 72 -4.59 23.44 -6.89
CA GLN A 72 -5.77 23.62 -6.06
C GLN A 72 -5.53 22.99 -4.69
N TRP A 73 -5.78 23.77 -3.63
CA TRP A 73 -5.70 23.33 -2.25
C TRP A 73 -7.08 23.01 -1.69
N GLY A 74 -7.17 21.89 -0.94
CA GLY A 74 -8.33 21.51 -0.15
C GLY A 74 -7.93 21.33 1.31
N LEU A 75 -8.71 21.86 2.25
CA LEU A 75 -8.44 21.74 3.68
C LEU A 75 -9.76 21.65 4.46
N LEU A 76 -9.80 20.75 5.43
CA LEU A 76 -10.77 20.79 6.52
C LEU A 76 -10.09 20.40 7.82
N GLU A 77 -10.19 21.23 8.84
CA GLU A 77 -9.78 20.97 10.22
C GLU A 77 -10.97 21.16 11.15
N VAL A 78 -11.19 20.19 12.03
CA VAL A 78 -12.32 20.19 12.98
C VAL A 78 -11.82 19.83 14.38
N ASP A 79 -12.24 20.61 15.37
CA ASP A 79 -12.08 20.27 16.78
C ASP A 79 -13.06 19.14 17.14
N ASN A 80 -12.54 17.96 17.45
CA ASN A 80 -13.35 16.76 17.72
C ASN A 80 -14.19 16.88 19.00
N SER A 81 -13.80 17.72 19.93
CA SER A 81 -14.52 17.87 21.21
C SER A 81 -15.79 18.72 21.08
N THR A 82 -15.78 19.67 20.14
CA THR A 82 -16.86 20.65 19.94
C THR A 82 -17.59 20.50 18.61
N GLY A 83 -17.02 19.80 17.64
CA GLY A 83 -17.48 19.73 16.26
C GLY A 83 -17.25 21.05 15.48
N ARG A 84 -16.52 22.01 16.07
CA ARG A 84 -16.26 23.31 15.44
C ARG A 84 -15.26 23.18 14.29
N VAL A 85 -15.63 23.68 13.12
CA VAL A 85 -14.71 23.85 12.00
C VAL A 85 -13.71 24.98 12.35
N ILE A 86 -12.42 24.65 12.33
CA ILE A 86 -11.31 25.57 12.59
C ILE A 86 -10.85 26.21 11.28
N HIS A 87 -10.49 25.35 10.29
CA HIS A 87 -10.10 25.77 8.96
C HIS A 87 -10.91 25.04 7.90
N SER A 88 -11.28 25.72 6.83
CA SER A 88 -12.07 25.16 5.74
C SER A 88 -11.72 25.82 4.41
N GLN A 89 -11.30 25.02 3.43
CA GLN A 89 -11.08 25.44 2.05
C GLN A 89 -11.51 24.29 1.13
N TYR A 90 -12.53 24.53 0.30
CA TYR A 90 -13.09 23.52 -0.62
C TYR A 90 -13.38 22.16 0.02
N PRO A 91 -14.05 22.10 1.18
CA PRO A 91 -14.22 20.86 1.94
C PRO A 91 -15.04 19.80 1.22
N ASP A 92 -15.90 20.20 0.29
CA ASP A 92 -16.83 19.34 -0.44
C ASP A 92 -16.42 19.12 -1.91
N GLN A 93 -15.25 19.61 -2.33
CA GLN A 93 -14.72 19.35 -3.66
C GLN A 93 -13.87 18.08 -3.68
N PHE A 94 -13.90 17.39 -4.84
CA PHE A 94 -13.09 16.20 -5.04
C PHE A 94 -11.62 16.52 -5.27
N PHE A 95 -10.78 15.80 -4.55
CA PHE A 95 -9.34 15.76 -4.73
C PHE A 95 -8.87 14.34 -5.04
N ILE A 96 -7.81 14.20 -5.81
CA ILE A 96 -7.08 12.95 -5.95
C ILE A 96 -6.42 12.66 -4.60
N PRO A 97 -6.73 11.53 -3.95
CA PRO A 97 -6.24 11.29 -2.59
C PRO A 97 -4.80 10.77 -2.54
N GLY A 98 -4.33 10.13 -3.62
CA GLY A 98 -3.16 9.28 -3.50
C GLY A 98 -3.36 8.28 -2.36
N SER A 99 -2.29 8.00 -1.63
CA SER A 99 -2.33 6.98 -0.56
C SER A 99 -3.13 7.35 0.69
N THR A 100 -3.74 8.55 0.80
CA THR A 100 -4.72 8.82 1.86
C THR A 100 -6.01 8.02 1.67
N ALA A 101 -6.34 7.58 0.44
CA ALA A 101 -7.42 6.60 0.21
C ALA A 101 -7.31 5.33 1.08
N LYS A 102 -6.11 5.03 1.60
CA LYS A 102 -5.89 3.92 2.54
C LYS A 102 -6.58 4.16 3.89
N LEU A 103 -6.84 5.41 4.27
CA LEU A 103 -7.70 5.69 5.43
C LEU A 103 -9.08 5.09 5.23
N VAL A 104 -9.63 5.18 4.01
CA VAL A 104 -10.94 4.61 3.66
C VAL A 104 -10.90 3.09 3.55
N SER A 105 -10.00 2.52 2.74
CA SER A 105 -9.96 1.09 2.46
C SER A 105 -9.61 0.25 3.70
N VAL A 106 -8.62 0.69 4.49
CA VAL A 106 -8.20 0.00 5.72
C VAL A 106 -9.26 0.14 6.82
N SER A 107 -9.92 1.30 6.92
CA SER A 107 -11.06 1.49 7.83
C SER A 107 -12.19 0.50 7.57
N GLY A 108 -12.55 0.32 6.29
CA GLY A 108 -13.57 -0.64 5.91
C GLY A 108 -13.20 -2.08 6.29
N ALA A 109 -11.97 -2.49 6.03
CA ALA A 109 -11.50 -3.82 6.39
C ALA A 109 -11.34 -4.00 7.91
N TRP A 110 -10.85 -2.98 8.63
CA TRP A 110 -10.79 -3.00 10.10
C TRP A 110 -12.18 -3.16 10.71
N HIS A 111 -13.16 -2.41 10.19
CA HIS A 111 -14.54 -2.53 10.64
C HIS A 111 -15.13 -3.93 10.34
N ALA A 112 -14.85 -4.49 9.16
CA ALA A 112 -15.42 -5.76 8.72
C ALA A 112 -14.81 -6.98 9.44
N LEU A 113 -13.50 -6.94 9.74
CA LEU A 113 -12.76 -8.03 10.38
C LEU A 113 -12.72 -7.90 11.90
N GLY A 114 -12.61 -6.67 12.41
CA GLY A 114 -12.22 -6.36 13.78
C GLY A 114 -10.70 -6.24 13.95
N GLY A 115 -10.28 -5.30 14.82
CA GLY A 115 -8.84 -5.05 15.07
C GLY A 115 -8.06 -6.25 15.59
N ASP A 116 -8.73 -7.16 16.32
CA ASP A 116 -8.14 -8.37 16.91
C ASP A 116 -8.20 -9.61 16.02
N HIS A 117 -8.76 -9.48 14.81
CA HIS A 117 -8.82 -10.59 13.86
C HIS A 117 -7.43 -11.14 13.54
N ARG A 118 -7.29 -12.48 13.50
CA ARG A 118 -6.06 -13.18 13.11
C ARG A 118 -6.36 -14.13 11.95
N PHE A 119 -5.53 -14.09 10.95
CA PHE A 119 -5.58 -15.04 9.84
C PHE A 119 -4.98 -16.38 10.29
N THR A 120 -5.67 -17.47 9.99
CA THR A 120 -5.15 -18.82 10.22
C THR A 120 -4.97 -19.50 8.86
N THR A 121 -3.72 -19.72 8.47
CA THR A 121 -3.33 -20.37 7.21
C THR A 121 -2.98 -21.84 7.46
N PRO A 122 -3.92 -22.79 7.24
CA PRO A 122 -3.71 -24.19 7.57
C PRO A 122 -3.01 -24.96 6.45
N VAL A 123 -2.37 -26.07 6.83
CA VAL A 123 -2.02 -27.16 5.92
C VAL A 123 -2.92 -28.34 6.21
N GLN A 124 -3.64 -28.78 5.19
CA GLN A 124 -4.53 -29.93 5.21
C GLN A 124 -3.84 -31.13 4.54
N ALA A 125 -3.96 -32.31 5.14
CA ALA A 125 -3.51 -33.54 4.55
C ALA A 125 -4.71 -34.28 3.95
N THR A 126 -4.60 -34.68 2.68
CA THR A 126 -5.59 -35.52 1.97
C THR A 126 -5.16 -36.97 2.00
N GLY A 127 -6.09 -37.90 1.68
CA GLY A 127 -5.79 -39.33 1.69
C GLY A 127 -5.65 -39.91 3.10
N HIS A 128 -4.74 -40.89 3.29
CA HIS A 128 -4.57 -41.57 4.57
C HIS A 128 -3.13 -41.54 5.06
N ARG A 129 -2.94 -41.83 6.32
CA ARG A 129 -1.61 -41.95 6.93
C ARG A 129 -1.38 -43.37 7.43
N ASP A 130 -0.17 -43.90 7.15
CA ASP A 130 0.33 -45.14 7.72
C ASP A 130 1.69 -44.87 8.40
N GLY A 131 1.74 -45.09 9.70
CA GLY A 131 2.92 -44.78 10.51
C GLY A 131 3.33 -43.31 10.40
N SER A 132 4.51 -43.05 9.85
CA SER A 132 5.05 -41.70 9.60
C SER A 132 4.91 -41.24 8.15
N VAL A 133 4.28 -42.07 7.28
CA VAL A 133 4.09 -41.78 5.85
C VAL A 133 2.67 -41.26 5.62
N GLN A 134 2.55 -40.11 5.01
CA GLN A 134 1.30 -39.56 4.48
C GLN A 134 1.14 -40.00 3.03
N TYR A 135 0.13 -40.82 2.73
CA TYR A 135 -0.27 -41.20 1.38
C TYR A 135 -1.37 -40.26 0.89
N GLY A 136 -1.02 -39.38 -0.02
CA GLY A 136 -1.83 -38.26 -0.51
C GLY A 136 -1.09 -36.94 -0.38
N ASP A 137 -1.79 -35.86 -0.63
CA ASP A 137 -1.21 -34.52 -0.79
C ASP A 137 -1.29 -33.69 0.48
N LEU A 138 -0.43 -32.66 0.55
CA LEU A 138 -0.59 -31.55 1.48
C LEU A 138 -1.16 -30.35 0.74
N VAL A 139 -2.13 -29.66 1.33
CA VAL A 139 -2.71 -28.44 0.76
C VAL A 139 -2.48 -27.27 1.71
N LEU A 140 -1.69 -26.28 1.29
CA LEU A 140 -1.55 -24.99 1.97
C LEU A 140 -2.70 -24.10 1.55
N VAL A 141 -3.58 -23.73 2.49
CA VAL A 141 -4.80 -22.98 2.19
C VAL A 141 -4.54 -21.49 2.43
N GLY A 142 -4.43 -20.71 1.35
CA GLY A 142 -4.27 -19.26 1.43
C GLY A 142 -5.47 -18.59 2.09
N LYS A 143 -5.22 -17.70 3.04
CA LYS A 143 -6.24 -17.02 3.86
C LYS A 143 -6.13 -15.48 3.84
N GLY A 144 -5.31 -14.92 2.94
CA GLY A 144 -5.13 -13.48 2.86
C GLY A 144 -4.28 -12.90 4.00
N ASP A 145 -3.38 -13.72 4.57
CA ASP A 145 -2.36 -13.24 5.51
C ASP A 145 -1.31 -12.42 4.73
N LEU A 146 -1.13 -11.16 5.13
CA LEU A 146 -0.30 -10.21 4.39
C LEU A 146 1.21 -10.53 4.45
N THR A 147 1.70 -11.16 5.53
CA THR A 147 3.14 -11.31 5.74
C THR A 147 3.63 -12.74 5.90
N MET A 148 2.74 -13.71 6.15
CA MET A 148 3.10 -15.11 6.45
C MET A 148 4.27 -15.25 7.44
N GLY A 149 4.29 -14.37 8.46
CA GLY A 149 5.32 -14.34 9.49
C GLY A 149 6.64 -13.70 9.08
N GLY A 150 6.81 -13.29 7.83
CA GLY A 150 8.05 -12.70 7.32
C GLY A 150 8.40 -11.34 7.90
N ARG A 151 7.46 -10.72 8.61
CA ARG A 151 7.63 -9.44 9.33
C ARG A 151 7.20 -9.53 10.80
N THR A 152 6.95 -10.73 11.32
CA THR A 152 6.47 -10.91 12.70
C THR A 152 7.63 -10.90 13.68
N ALA A 153 7.70 -9.86 14.51
CA ALA A 153 8.65 -9.74 15.59
C ALA A 153 8.32 -10.70 16.77
N PRO A 154 9.28 -11.00 17.66
CA PRO A 154 9.06 -11.93 18.78
C PRO A 154 7.92 -11.53 19.73
N ASP A 155 7.62 -10.24 19.86
CA ASP A 155 6.52 -9.71 20.67
C ASP A 155 5.15 -9.80 19.98
N GLY A 156 5.10 -10.30 18.76
CA GLY A 156 3.88 -10.42 17.95
C GLY A 156 3.50 -9.14 17.21
N SER A 157 4.32 -8.11 17.23
CA SER A 157 4.16 -6.93 16.39
C SER A 157 4.60 -7.23 14.95
N VAL A 158 4.26 -6.32 14.03
CA VAL A 158 4.71 -6.38 12.63
C VAL A 158 5.80 -5.35 12.41
N SER A 159 6.99 -5.80 12.03
CA SER A 159 8.15 -4.96 11.75
C SER A 159 7.99 -4.21 10.43
N TYR A 160 8.50 -2.98 10.38
CA TYR A 160 8.57 -2.15 9.20
C TYR A 160 9.81 -1.24 9.25
N THR A 161 10.20 -0.73 8.10
CA THR A 161 11.20 0.33 7.96
C THR A 161 10.53 1.56 7.36
N SER A 162 11.03 2.76 7.65
CA SER A 162 10.38 4.01 7.21
C SER A 162 10.31 4.12 5.68
N ILE A 163 11.28 3.57 4.94
CA ILE A 163 11.21 3.37 3.50
C ILE A 163 11.22 1.86 3.26
N ASP A 164 10.04 1.33 2.97
CA ASP A 164 9.81 -0.10 2.85
C ASP A 164 10.42 -0.70 1.58
N HIS A 165 10.81 -1.99 1.62
CA HIS A 165 11.38 -2.68 0.48
C HIS A 165 10.48 -2.69 -0.76
N THR A 166 9.16 -2.65 -0.58
CA THR A 166 8.21 -2.60 -1.70
C THR A 166 8.34 -1.36 -2.58
N TYR A 167 9.06 -0.33 -2.11
CA TYR A 167 9.38 0.90 -2.83
C TYR A 167 10.83 0.99 -3.30
N ALA A 168 11.61 -0.10 -3.18
CA ALA A 168 13.04 -0.08 -3.46
C ALA A 168 13.41 0.27 -4.90
N ASN A 169 12.50 0.07 -5.85
CA ASN A 169 12.70 0.46 -7.25
C ASN A 169 12.30 1.92 -7.54
N ASP A 170 11.49 2.53 -6.66
CA ASP A 170 10.89 3.85 -6.88
C ASP A 170 11.66 4.96 -6.16
N VAL A 171 12.13 4.68 -4.93
CA VAL A 171 12.83 5.67 -4.10
C VAL A 171 14.11 5.10 -3.50
N PRO A 172 15.18 5.91 -3.37
CA PRO A 172 16.40 5.48 -2.70
C PRO A 172 16.20 5.35 -1.19
N GLY A 173 17.06 4.54 -0.55
CA GLY A 173 17.10 4.41 0.91
C GLY A 173 16.15 3.35 1.47
N ALA A 174 15.47 2.57 0.64
CA ALA A 174 14.70 1.43 1.10
C ALA A 174 15.59 0.40 1.81
N THR A 175 15.08 -0.15 2.91
CA THR A 175 15.81 -1.11 3.75
C THR A 175 14.95 -2.32 4.07
N LEU A 176 15.61 -3.40 4.51
CA LEU A 176 14.97 -4.66 4.86
C LEU A 176 14.70 -4.73 6.36
N THR A 177 13.57 -5.32 6.74
CA THR A 177 13.35 -5.77 8.12
C THR A 177 14.24 -6.98 8.43
N PRO A 178 14.62 -7.23 9.70
CA PRO A 178 15.54 -8.31 10.06
C PRO A 178 14.91 -9.70 9.98
N GLU A 179 13.58 -9.81 9.95
CA GLU A 179 12.86 -11.07 10.00
C GLU A 179 13.11 -11.92 8.75
N ASN A 180 13.03 -13.24 8.93
CA ASN A 180 13.14 -14.17 7.82
C ASN A 180 11.82 -14.22 7.03
N PRO A 181 11.80 -13.86 5.73
CA PRO A 181 10.60 -13.88 4.92
C PRO A 181 9.90 -15.24 4.82
N LEU A 182 10.61 -16.35 5.12
CA LEU A 182 10.05 -17.70 5.14
C LEU A 182 9.68 -18.18 6.56
N ALA A 183 9.64 -17.31 7.57
CA ALA A 183 9.45 -17.70 8.97
C ALA A 183 8.15 -18.51 9.18
N GLY A 184 7.03 -18.08 8.61
CA GLY A 184 5.75 -18.78 8.73
C GLY A 184 5.76 -20.15 8.07
N LEU A 185 6.35 -20.28 6.87
CA LEU A 185 6.50 -21.56 6.19
C LEU A 185 7.41 -22.52 6.97
N ASN A 186 8.51 -22.02 7.53
CA ASN A 186 9.39 -22.81 8.39
C ASN A 186 8.66 -23.27 9.68
N GLN A 187 7.79 -22.42 10.24
CA GLN A 187 6.95 -22.79 11.39
C GLN A 187 5.95 -23.89 11.03
N ILE A 188 5.27 -23.77 9.90
CA ILE A 188 4.37 -24.78 9.35
C ILE A 188 5.11 -26.10 9.16
N ALA A 189 6.28 -26.09 8.52
CA ALA A 189 7.07 -27.30 8.26
C ALA A 189 7.46 -28.04 9.56
N ARG A 190 7.88 -27.30 10.59
CA ARG A 190 8.14 -27.89 11.91
C ARG A 190 6.89 -28.51 12.54
N GLN A 191 5.71 -27.91 12.35
CA GLN A 191 4.45 -28.46 12.86
C GLN A 191 4.08 -29.76 12.11
N VAL A 192 4.22 -29.79 10.79
CA VAL A 192 4.03 -31.02 9.99
C VAL A 192 4.95 -32.14 10.52
N ARG A 193 6.23 -31.84 10.75
CA ARG A 193 7.18 -32.82 11.32
C ARG A 193 6.76 -33.28 12.72
N ARG A 194 6.33 -32.37 13.59
CA ARG A 194 5.84 -32.68 14.94
C ARG A 194 4.54 -33.49 14.94
N SER A 195 3.71 -33.36 13.89
CA SER A 195 2.52 -34.19 13.73
C SER A 195 2.88 -35.67 13.49
N GLY A 196 4.18 -36.01 13.34
CA GLY A 196 4.73 -37.32 13.13
C GLY A 196 4.87 -37.69 11.66
N ILE A 197 4.65 -36.79 10.71
CA ILE A 197 4.87 -37.02 9.28
C ILE A 197 6.36 -36.81 8.98
N THR A 198 6.99 -37.85 8.36
CA THR A 198 8.38 -37.80 7.89
C THR A 198 8.48 -37.94 6.37
N GLU A 199 7.44 -38.48 5.74
CA GLU A 199 7.37 -38.62 4.29
C GLU A 199 5.94 -38.32 3.81
N VAL A 200 5.84 -37.59 2.69
CA VAL A 200 4.60 -37.35 1.95
C VAL A 200 4.75 -38.02 0.58
N ARG A 201 3.98 -39.10 0.37
CA ARG A 201 3.87 -39.80 -0.92
C ARG A 201 2.71 -39.21 -1.71
N GLY A 202 2.96 -38.01 -2.23
CA GLY A 202 2.05 -37.17 -2.97
C GLY A 202 2.72 -35.85 -3.31
N ASP A 203 1.93 -34.83 -3.57
CA ASP A 203 2.38 -33.47 -3.90
C ASP A 203 1.99 -32.49 -2.80
N LEU A 204 2.35 -31.23 -3.02
CA LEU A 204 1.89 -30.09 -2.27
C LEU A 204 1.16 -29.14 -3.22
N ALA A 205 -0.07 -28.77 -2.88
CA ALA A 205 -0.84 -27.76 -3.61
C ALA A 205 -1.06 -26.52 -2.74
N VAL A 206 -1.18 -25.37 -3.38
CA VAL A 206 -1.62 -24.12 -2.75
C VAL A 206 -3.06 -23.85 -3.19
N ASP A 207 -3.97 -23.71 -2.22
CA ASP A 207 -5.34 -23.32 -2.49
C ASP A 207 -5.44 -21.79 -2.51
N THR A 208 -5.74 -21.24 -3.68
CA THR A 208 -5.91 -19.80 -3.92
C THR A 208 -7.36 -19.39 -4.16
N ARG A 209 -8.35 -20.24 -3.81
CA ARG A 209 -9.76 -20.00 -4.09
C ARG A 209 -10.44 -19.05 -3.10
N LEU A 210 -9.71 -18.48 -2.12
CA LEU A 210 -10.29 -17.55 -1.15
C LEU A 210 -10.95 -16.35 -1.84
N PHE A 211 -10.27 -15.78 -2.85
CA PHE A 211 -10.80 -14.71 -3.68
C PHE A 211 -10.11 -14.65 -5.05
N THR A 212 -10.76 -13.98 -5.98
CA THR A 212 -10.24 -13.60 -7.30
C THR A 212 -10.09 -12.09 -7.35
N SER A 213 -8.88 -11.63 -7.68
CA SER A 213 -8.57 -10.21 -7.89
C SER A 213 -9.09 -9.72 -9.26
N TYR A 214 -9.07 -8.41 -9.48
CA TYR A 214 -9.39 -7.79 -10.76
C TYR A 214 -8.30 -6.79 -11.16
N ALA A 215 -8.27 -6.41 -12.45
CA ALA A 215 -7.14 -5.73 -13.08
C ALA A 215 -6.78 -4.35 -12.48
N ALA A 216 -7.71 -3.64 -11.82
CA ALA A 216 -7.41 -2.35 -11.21
C ALA A 216 -6.63 -2.46 -9.88
N LEU A 217 -6.61 -3.65 -9.26
CA LEU A 217 -5.82 -3.87 -8.04
C LEU A 217 -4.35 -4.17 -8.41
N ASP A 218 -3.56 -3.14 -8.55
CA ASP A 218 -2.12 -3.19 -8.79
C ASP A 218 -1.37 -2.51 -7.62
N PRO A 219 -0.45 -3.19 -6.88
CA PRO A 219 -0.10 -4.62 -7.01
C PRO A 219 -1.28 -5.54 -6.72
N THR A 220 -1.30 -6.67 -7.44
CA THR A 220 -2.41 -7.64 -7.37
C THR A 220 -2.36 -8.47 -6.10
N PRO A 221 -3.36 -8.41 -5.20
CA PRO A 221 -3.41 -9.27 -4.04
C PRO A 221 -3.71 -10.72 -4.41
N THR A 222 -3.11 -11.64 -3.68
CA THR A 222 -3.31 -13.09 -3.79
C THR A 222 -3.66 -13.68 -2.43
N PRO A 223 -4.38 -14.83 -2.36
CA PRO A 223 -4.71 -15.48 -1.09
C PRO A 223 -3.51 -15.95 -0.27
N LEU A 224 -2.36 -16.19 -0.90
CA LEU A 224 -1.08 -16.50 -0.27
C LEU A 224 -0.07 -15.42 -0.67
N ILE A 225 0.50 -14.73 0.31
CA ILE A 225 1.51 -13.68 0.13
C ILE A 225 2.75 -14.06 0.95
N ILE A 226 3.91 -14.13 0.30
CA ILE A 226 5.20 -14.42 0.94
C ILE A 226 6.18 -13.33 0.51
N ASN A 227 6.76 -12.62 1.50
CA ASN A 227 7.67 -11.50 1.24
C ASN A 227 7.07 -10.47 0.26
N ASP A 228 5.80 -10.11 0.47
CA ASP A 228 5.04 -9.18 -0.39
C ASP A 228 5.03 -9.58 -1.88
N ASN A 229 5.25 -10.87 -2.16
CA ASN A 229 5.41 -11.45 -3.50
C ASN A 229 6.55 -10.83 -4.30
N VAL A 230 7.66 -10.50 -3.63
CA VAL A 230 8.88 -9.97 -4.25
C VAL A 230 10.13 -10.73 -3.81
N ILE A 231 11.17 -10.64 -4.64
CA ILE A 231 12.54 -11.04 -4.32
C ILE A 231 13.33 -9.78 -4.02
N ASP A 232 13.89 -9.66 -2.83
CA ASP A 232 14.76 -8.56 -2.41
C ASP A 232 16.19 -8.79 -2.95
N LEU A 233 16.79 -7.74 -3.49
CA LEU A 233 18.09 -7.75 -4.16
C LEU A 233 18.96 -6.64 -3.56
N LEU A 234 19.79 -6.99 -2.57
CA LEU A 234 20.64 -6.03 -1.87
C LEU A 234 22.04 -6.01 -2.49
N THR A 235 22.42 -4.87 -3.04
CA THR A 235 23.76 -4.62 -3.61
C THR A 235 24.59 -3.77 -2.65
N THR A 236 25.72 -4.31 -2.21
CA THR A 236 26.66 -3.61 -1.32
C THR A 236 27.91 -3.22 -2.10
N PRO A 237 28.37 -1.95 -2.02
CA PRO A 237 29.59 -1.53 -2.70
C PRO A 237 30.82 -2.25 -2.13
N THR A 238 31.84 -2.39 -2.98
CA THR A 238 33.16 -2.96 -2.65
C THR A 238 34.25 -1.93 -3.01
N ALA A 239 35.46 -2.36 -3.29
CA ALA A 239 36.53 -1.46 -3.79
C ALA A 239 36.21 -0.98 -5.22
N PRO A 240 36.52 0.29 -5.57
CA PRO A 240 36.34 0.82 -6.92
C PRO A 240 36.96 -0.08 -8.01
N GLY A 241 36.20 -0.27 -9.11
CA GLY A 241 36.58 -1.14 -10.21
C GLY A 241 36.28 -2.63 -9.98
N ARG A 242 35.86 -3.03 -8.80
CA ARG A 242 35.50 -4.43 -8.49
C ARG A 242 33.97 -4.67 -8.66
N PRO A 243 33.56 -5.93 -8.85
CA PRO A 243 32.14 -6.29 -8.76
C PRO A 243 31.58 -5.93 -7.39
N ALA A 244 30.39 -5.35 -7.35
CA ALA A 244 29.64 -5.14 -6.11
C ALA A 244 29.18 -6.49 -5.53
N GLN A 245 29.02 -6.56 -4.20
CA GLN A 245 28.51 -7.76 -3.53
C GLN A 245 26.98 -7.78 -3.64
N LEU A 246 26.41 -8.92 -4.06
CA LEU A 246 24.97 -9.15 -4.10
C LEU A 246 24.56 -10.13 -3.00
N SER A 247 23.52 -9.80 -2.25
CA SER A 247 22.71 -10.76 -1.48
C SER A 247 21.24 -10.64 -1.88
N TRP A 248 20.50 -11.74 -1.78
CA TRP A 248 19.07 -11.73 -2.14
C TRP A 248 18.26 -12.67 -1.27
N ARG A 249 16.97 -12.37 -1.09
CA ARG A 249 16.03 -13.17 -0.29
C ARG A 249 14.58 -12.98 -0.76
N PRO A 250 13.66 -13.95 -0.49
CA PRO A 250 13.99 -15.29 -0.03
C PRO A 250 14.62 -16.12 -1.15
N GLN A 251 15.56 -16.99 -0.82
CA GLN A 251 16.15 -17.93 -1.77
C GLN A 251 15.27 -19.15 -1.88
N VAL A 252 14.60 -19.32 -3.02
CA VAL A 252 13.67 -20.39 -3.35
C VAL A 252 13.94 -20.85 -4.78
N ALA A 253 14.02 -22.16 -5.04
CA ALA A 253 14.14 -22.66 -6.40
C ALA A 253 12.84 -22.36 -7.21
N PRO A 254 12.89 -22.17 -8.52
CA PRO A 254 14.07 -22.19 -9.40
C PRO A 254 14.75 -20.83 -9.59
N TYR A 255 14.46 -19.84 -8.72
CA TYR A 255 14.96 -18.48 -8.86
C TYR A 255 16.48 -18.42 -8.90
N GLN A 256 17.02 -17.68 -9.86
CA GLN A 256 18.45 -17.44 -10.05
C GLN A 256 18.68 -15.94 -10.21
N VAL A 257 19.62 -15.41 -9.44
CA VAL A 257 19.95 -13.98 -9.48
C VAL A 257 21.42 -13.84 -9.90
N LYS A 258 21.67 -13.01 -10.92
CA LYS A 258 23.02 -12.65 -11.40
C LYS A 258 23.21 -11.15 -11.28
N SER A 259 24.43 -10.72 -10.97
CA SER A 259 24.77 -9.31 -10.93
C SER A 259 26.05 -9.05 -11.71
N THR A 260 26.01 -8.01 -12.54
CA THR A 260 27.17 -7.40 -13.21
C THR A 260 27.43 -6.00 -12.70
N VAL A 261 26.78 -5.59 -11.60
CA VAL A 261 26.96 -4.27 -10.98
C VAL A 261 28.42 -4.09 -10.54
N ARG A 262 29.02 -2.95 -10.86
CA ARG A 262 30.38 -2.61 -10.48
C ARG A 262 30.40 -1.45 -9.50
N THR A 263 31.32 -1.52 -8.54
CA THR A 263 31.59 -0.38 -7.66
C THR A 263 32.40 0.64 -8.42
N VAL A 264 31.95 1.89 -8.43
CA VAL A 264 32.69 3.05 -8.98
C VAL A 264 33.29 3.87 -7.85
N ALA A 265 34.11 4.87 -8.20
CA ALA A 265 34.76 5.75 -7.21
C ALA A 265 33.69 6.43 -6.31
N ALA A 266 34.13 6.85 -5.12
CA ALA A 266 33.33 7.67 -4.22
C ALA A 266 32.79 8.92 -4.93
N GLY A 267 31.53 9.28 -4.67
CA GLY A 267 30.81 10.37 -5.36
C GLY A 267 30.40 10.04 -6.81
N GLY A 268 30.63 8.81 -7.29
CA GLY A 268 30.18 8.35 -8.60
C GLY A 268 28.68 8.05 -8.62
N THR A 269 28.14 7.77 -9.81
CA THR A 269 26.71 7.51 -9.97
C THR A 269 26.34 6.11 -9.45
N THR A 270 25.33 6.05 -8.58
CA THR A 270 24.64 4.81 -8.22
C THR A 270 23.40 4.68 -9.10
N ASP A 271 23.44 3.73 -10.04
CA ASP A 271 22.33 3.39 -10.92
C ASP A 271 22.32 1.89 -11.15
N ILE A 272 21.32 1.21 -10.55
CA ILE A 272 21.19 -0.25 -10.60
C ILE A 272 19.88 -0.59 -11.28
N GLN A 273 19.97 -1.22 -12.43
CA GLN A 273 18.87 -1.71 -13.23
C GLN A 273 18.61 -3.18 -12.93
N VAL A 274 17.32 -3.55 -12.85
CA VAL A 274 16.87 -4.92 -12.65
C VAL A 274 16.05 -5.35 -13.87
N THR A 275 16.38 -6.51 -14.42
CA THR A 275 15.60 -7.16 -15.46
C THR A 275 15.26 -8.58 -15.04
N ALA A 276 14.13 -9.10 -15.51
CA ALA A 276 13.71 -10.46 -15.23
C ALA A 276 13.20 -11.17 -16.49
N SER A 277 13.35 -12.50 -16.51
CA SER A 277 12.69 -13.33 -17.54
C SER A 277 11.16 -13.21 -17.43
N PRO A 278 10.40 -13.52 -18.49
CA PRO A 278 8.93 -13.44 -18.47
C PRO A 278 8.25 -14.21 -17.33
N ASP A 279 8.85 -15.31 -16.90
CA ASP A 279 8.39 -16.12 -15.76
C ASP A 279 8.93 -15.62 -14.39
N GLY A 280 9.74 -14.56 -14.39
CA GLY A 280 10.32 -13.95 -13.19
C GLY A 280 11.44 -14.75 -12.52
N THR A 281 11.81 -15.93 -13.05
CA THR A 281 12.73 -16.86 -12.34
C THR A 281 14.22 -16.57 -12.56
N ARG A 282 14.58 -15.87 -13.63
CA ARG A 282 15.95 -15.40 -13.89
C ARG A 282 15.99 -13.90 -13.79
N ILE A 283 16.73 -13.40 -12.80
CA ILE A 283 16.83 -11.98 -12.46
C ILE A 283 18.27 -11.52 -12.69
N GLU A 284 18.46 -10.43 -13.38
CA GLU A 284 19.77 -9.85 -13.67
C GLU A 284 19.84 -8.40 -13.22
N LEU A 285 20.93 -8.07 -12.49
CA LEU A 285 21.25 -6.71 -12.08
C LEU A 285 22.44 -6.22 -12.90
N SER A 286 22.36 -4.97 -13.36
CA SER A 286 23.44 -4.29 -14.08
C SER A 286 23.57 -2.85 -13.63
N GLY A 287 24.70 -2.20 -13.96
CA GLY A 287 24.94 -0.80 -13.65
C GLY A 287 26.07 -0.57 -12.66
N THR A 288 25.96 0.49 -11.87
CA THR A 288 27.03 0.93 -10.96
C THR A 288 26.49 1.27 -9.57
N ILE A 289 27.39 1.19 -8.56
CA ILE A 289 27.17 1.68 -7.20
C ILE A 289 28.43 2.44 -6.74
N ALA A 290 28.28 3.65 -6.19
CA ALA A 290 29.40 4.42 -5.66
C ALA A 290 30.01 3.75 -4.42
N ALA A 291 31.32 3.83 -4.25
CA ALA A 291 32.02 3.17 -3.14
C ALA A 291 31.63 3.71 -1.75
N ASP A 292 31.16 4.95 -1.69
CA ASP A 292 30.65 5.62 -0.49
C ASP A 292 29.13 5.54 -0.34
N ALA A 293 28.43 4.89 -1.29
CA ALA A 293 26.99 4.70 -1.19
C ALA A 293 26.64 3.69 -0.08
N GLN A 294 25.50 3.90 0.56
CA GLN A 294 24.88 2.86 1.38
C GLN A 294 24.47 1.67 0.49
N PRO A 295 24.35 0.46 1.05
CA PRO A 295 23.81 -0.67 0.30
C PRO A 295 22.48 -0.31 -0.37
N ALA A 296 22.37 -0.60 -1.66
CA ALA A 296 21.20 -0.27 -2.47
C ALA A 296 20.28 -1.50 -2.63
N LEU A 297 19.04 -1.34 -2.20
CA LEU A 297 18.01 -2.37 -2.35
C LEU A 297 17.27 -2.18 -3.68
N ARG A 298 16.94 -3.29 -4.32
CA ARG A 298 16.01 -3.40 -5.45
C ARG A 298 15.11 -4.60 -5.22
N ILE A 299 14.01 -4.69 -5.96
CA ILE A 299 13.10 -5.84 -5.91
C ILE A 299 12.76 -6.35 -7.30
N SER A 300 12.39 -7.63 -7.37
CA SER A 300 11.80 -8.26 -8.55
C SER A 300 10.53 -8.99 -8.16
N ASN A 301 9.46 -8.83 -8.94
CA ASN A 301 8.16 -9.41 -8.63
C ASN A 301 8.15 -10.94 -8.84
N VAL A 302 7.51 -11.66 -7.94
CA VAL A 302 7.16 -13.07 -8.09
C VAL A 302 5.94 -13.15 -9.01
N GLN A 303 6.11 -13.75 -10.20
CA GLN A 303 5.06 -13.81 -11.22
C GLN A 303 3.96 -14.85 -10.90
N ASP A 304 4.32 -15.95 -10.24
CA ASP A 304 3.39 -17.01 -9.80
C ASP A 304 3.55 -17.25 -8.29
N PRO A 305 2.83 -16.49 -7.42
CA PRO A 305 2.90 -16.68 -5.97
C PRO A 305 2.47 -18.06 -5.48
N ALA A 306 1.60 -18.76 -6.21
CA ALA A 306 1.17 -20.10 -5.83
C ALA A 306 2.27 -21.14 -6.08
N ALA A 307 2.92 -21.13 -7.24
CA ALA A 307 4.06 -21.99 -7.53
C ALA A 307 5.26 -21.67 -6.62
N PHE A 308 5.50 -20.39 -6.36
CA PHE A 308 6.53 -19.94 -5.42
C PHE A 308 6.27 -20.48 -4.00
N GLY A 309 5.05 -20.30 -3.47
CA GLY A 309 4.66 -20.77 -2.14
C GLY A 309 4.71 -22.27 -2.01
N ARG A 310 4.30 -23.01 -3.07
CA ARG A 310 4.43 -24.47 -3.14
C ARG A 310 5.90 -24.90 -2.98
N THR A 311 6.78 -24.36 -3.80
CA THR A 311 8.21 -24.70 -3.77
C THR A 311 8.84 -24.34 -2.43
N ALA A 312 8.59 -23.11 -1.94
CA ALA A 312 9.12 -22.64 -0.66
C ALA A 312 8.70 -23.54 0.52
N LEU A 313 7.46 -24.05 0.51
CA LEU A 313 6.99 -24.95 1.57
C LEU A 313 7.60 -26.35 1.43
N ILE A 314 7.75 -26.90 0.21
CA ILE A 314 8.44 -28.20 0.00
C ILE A 314 9.89 -28.12 0.52
N GLU A 315 10.59 -27.03 0.22
CA GLU A 315 11.96 -26.80 0.72
C GLU A 315 11.99 -26.63 2.25
N ALA A 316 11.00 -25.93 2.82
CA ALA A 316 10.88 -25.79 4.27
C ALA A 316 10.61 -27.15 4.96
N LEU A 317 9.77 -28.00 4.35
CA LEU A 317 9.53 -29.38 4.80
C LEU A 317 10.80 -30.20 4.78
N ALA A 318 11.57 -30.14 3.68
CA ALA A 318 12.87 -30.84 3.57
C ALA A 318 13.85 -30.37 4.67
N ARG A 319 13.96 -29.07 4.92
CA ARG A 319 14.77 -28.54 6.03
C ARG A 319 14.30 -29.03 7.41
N ALA A 320 13.00 -29.29 7.56
CA ALA A 320 12.42 -29.83 8.80
C ALA A 320 12.50 -31.36 8.91
N GLY A 321 13.10 -32.05 7.93
CA GLY A 321 13.20 -33.51 7.91
C GLY A 321 11.93 -34.22 7.45
N VAL A 322 11.13 -33.58 6.60
CA VAL A 322 9.95 -34.17 5.93
C VAL A 322 10.24 -34.26 4.44
N LYS A 323 10.30 -35.47 3.91
CA LYS A 323 10.49 -35.74 2.48
C LYS A 323 9.14 -35.63 1.75
N VAL A 324 9.09 -34.88 0.67
CA VAL A 324 7.97 -34.86 -0.28
C VAL A 324 8.44 -35.56 -1.56
N THR A 325 7.65 -36.49 -2.11
CA THR A 325 8.07 -37.24 -3.30
C THR A 325 7.95 -36.46 -4.60
N ALA A 326 7.06 -35.44 -4.64
CA ALA A 326 6.94 -34.55 -5.78
C ALA A 326 8.19 -33.67 -5.95
N ARG A 327 8.46 -33.26 -7.19
CA ARG A 327 9.54 -32.29 -7.48
C ARG A 327 9.22 -30.94 -6.83
N PRO A 328 10.18 -30.29 -6.18
CA PRO A 328 9.94 -28.97 -5.58
C PRO A 328 9.49 -27.92 -6.59
N THR A 329 10.15 -27.88 -7.76
CA THR A 329 9.88 -26.91 -8.82
C THR A 329 8.80 -27.38 -9.78
N GLY A 330 7.99 -26.45 -10.27
CA GLY A 330 6.90 -26.68 -11.20
C GLY A 330 5.68 -25.81 -10.88
N PRO A 331 4.66 -25.84 -11.74
CA PRO A 331 3.43 -25.08 -11.51
C PRO A 331 2.70 -25.61 -10.27
N ASN A 332 1.84 -24.78 -9.68
CA ASN A 332 0.96 -25.22 -8.61
C ASN A 332 -0.08 -26.23 -9.15
N PRO A 333 -0.15 -27.48 -8.61
CA PRO A 333 -1.09 -28.48 -9.06
C PRO A 333 -2.50 -28.24 -8.49
N ALA A 334 -3.16 -27.16 -8.94
CA ALA A 334 -4.46 -26.71 -8.41
C ALA A 334 -5.56 -27.79 -8.50
N ALA A 335 -5.45 -28.76 -9.43
CA ALA A 335 -6.39 -29.89 -9.54
C ALA A 335 -6.36 -30.84 -8.32
N LEU A 336 -5.30 -30.81 -7.51
CA LEU A 336 -5.20 -31.61 -6.27
C LEU A 336 -5.90 -30.94 -5.08
N VAL A 337 -6.35 -29.70 -5.22
CA VAL A 337 -7.10 -29.00 -4.17
C VAL A 337 -8.49 -29.62 -4.07
N PRO A 338 -8.89 -30.20 -2.91
CA PRO A 338 -10.17 -30.89 -2.79
C PRO A 338 -11.33 -29.87 -2.87
N GLY A 339 -12.48 -30.31 -3.36
CA GLY A 339 -13.69 -29.48 -3.40
C GLY A 339 -14.17 -29.04 -2.01
N SER A 340 -13.88 -29.87 -0.99
CA SER A 340 -14.19 -29.58 0.43
C SER A 340 -13.07 -30.12 1.32
N TYR A 341 -12.83 -29.45 2.44
CA TYR A 341 -11.92 -29.92 3.49
C TYR A 341 -12.59 -30.77 4.57
N ALA A 342 -13.88 -31.08 4.41
CA ALA A 342 -14.55 -32.06 5.27
C ALA A 342 -13.85 -33.43 5.16
N GLY A 343 -13.48 -34.02 6.30
CA GLY A 343 -12.75 -35.28 6.33
C GLY A 343 -11.25 -35.19 6.11
N THR A 344 -10.69 -34.04 5.76
CA THR A 344 -9.23 -33.83 5.75
C THR A 344 -8.70 -33.57 7.17
N ARG A 345 -7.40 -33.82 7.38
CA ARG A 345 -6.76 -33.57 8.65
C ARG A 345 -5.87 -32.34 8.57
N ARG A 346 -6.13 -31.34 9.42
CA ARG A 346 -5.20 -30.22 9.60
C ARG A 346 -3.95 -30.69 10.34
N VAL A 347 -2.80 -30.64 9.68
CA VAL A 347 -1.50 -31.10 10.20
C VAL A 347 -0.61 -29.97 10.69
N ALA A 348 -0.88 -28.74 10.25
CA ALA A 348 -0.19 -27.53 10.68
C ALA A 348 -1.08 -26.31 10.44
N ALA A 349 -0.73 -25.19 11.09
CA ALA A 349 -1.29 -23.87 10.75
C ALA A 349 -0.32 -22.77 11.17
N TYR A 350 -0.25 -21.71 10.38
CA TYR A 350 0.32 -20.43 10.80
C TYR A 350 -0.83 -19.53 11.27
N VAL A 351 -0.63 -18.84 12.39
CA VAL A 351 -1.56 -17.83 12.93
C VAL A 351 -0.87 -16.49 12.91
N SER A 352 -1.46 -15.53 12.26
CA SER A 352 -0.90 -14.20 12.05
C SER A 352 -0.90 -13.33 13.32
N PRO A 353 -0.17 -12.20 13.32
CA PRO A 353 -0.50 -11.04 14.15
C PRO A 353 -1.95 -10.60 13.99
N VAL A 354 -2.45 -9.73 14.88
CA VAL A 354 -3.79 -9.16 14.77
C VAL A 354 -3.89 -8.18 13.60
N TYR A 355 -5.08 -7.99 13.04
CA TYR A 355 -5.29 -7.11 11.89
C TYR A 355 -4.83 -5.66 12.15
N ALA A 356 -4.99 -5.16 13.38
CA ALA A 356 -4.48 -3.83 13.76
C ALA A 356 -2.97 -3.66 13.51
N GLN A 357 -2.16 -4.74 13.60
CA GLN A 357 -0.74 -4.70 13.25
C GLN A 357 -0.53 -4.61 11.72
N TYR A 358 -1.39 -5.25 10.93
CA TYR A 358 -1.36 -5.10 9.48
C TYR A 358 -1.80 -3.72 9.04
N ALA A 359 -2.86 -3.18 9.65
CA ALA A 359 -3.27 -1.80 9.42
C ALA A 359 -2.15 -0.81 9.74
N LYS A 360 -1.43 -1.03 10.87
CA LYS A 360 -0.24 -0.25 11.22
C LYS A 360 0.84 -0.33 10.13
N LEU A 361 1.19 -1.53 9.65
CA LEU A 361 2.11 -1.68 8.51
C LEU A 361 1.62 -0.90 7.29
N ILE A 362 0.33 -1.07 6.92
CA ILE A 362 -0.24 -0.42 5.73
C ILE A 362 -0.14 1.11 5.85
N PHE A 363 -0.44 1.68 7.00
CA PHE A 363 -0.37 3.13 7.19
C PHE A 363 1.06 3.64 7.31
N LYS A 364 1.91 3.04 8.17
CA LYS A 364 3.28 3.51 8.46
C LYS A 364 4.14 3.59 7.21
N VAL A 365 4.07 2.60 6.33
CA VAL A 365 4.89 2.55 5.13
C VAL A 365 4.10 2.75 3.83
N SER A 366 2.81 3.07 3.95
CA SER A 366 1.92 3.23 2.78
C SER A 366 1.83 1.97 1.90
N HIS A 367 1.72 0.80 2.50
CA HIS A 367 1.82 -0.50 1.83
C HIS A 367 0.69 -0.74 0.82
N ASN A 368 0.99 -0.71 -0.48
CA ASN A 368 0.01 -0.77 -1.56
C ASN A 368 -0.71 -2.11 -1.65
N LEU A 369 0.05 -3.23 -1.58
CA LEU A 369 -0.51 -4.57 -1.66
C LEU A 369 -1.50 -4.83 -0.51
N GLY A 370 -1.16 -4.40 0.72
CA GLY A 370 -2.03 -4.55 1.88
C GLY A 370 -3.32 -3.75 1.76
N ALA A 371 -3.25 -2.54 1.18
CA ALA A 371 -4.43 -1.72 0.95
C ALA A 371 -5.37 -2.33 -0.11
N ASN A 372 -4.82 -2.88 -1.19
CA ASN A 372 -5.61 -3.61 -2.18
C ASN A 372 -6.19 -4.91 -1.61
N LEU A 373 -5.42 -5.62 -0.79
CA LEU A 373 -5.89 -6.82 -0.08
C LEU A 373 -7.08 -6.51 0.84
N ALA A 374 -7.12 -5.33 1.47
CA ALA A 374 -8.24 -4.91 2.31
C ALA A 374 -9.59 -4.96 1.57
N ILE A 375 -9.61 -4.58 0.27
CA ILE A 375 -10.82 -4.69 -0.56
C ILE A 375 -11.25 -6.15 -0.71
N CYS A 376 -10.32 -7.05 -1.01
CA CYS A 376 -10.61 -8.49 -1.14
C CYS A 376 -11.10 -9.11 0.18
N LEU A 377 -10.49 -8.72 1.30
CA LEU A 377 -10.89 -9.22 2.62
C LEU A 377 -12.31 -8.78 3.00
N MET A 378 -12.70 -7.54 2.66
CA MET A 378 -14.10 -7.10 2.82
C MET A 378 -15.08 -7.95 2.01
N ALA A 379 -14.74 -8.30 0.76
CA ALA A 379 -15.56 -9.19 -0.05
C ALA A 379 -15.71 -10.58 0.60
N VAL A 380 -14.60 -11.14 1.11
CA VAL A 380 -14.60 -12.44 1.82
C VAL A 380 -15.49 -12.41 3.05
N THR A 381 -15.48 -11.33 3.85
CA THR A 381 -16.39 -11.21 5.03
C THR A 381 -17.86 -11.20 4.65
N ALA A 382 -18.18 -10.76 3.44
CA ALA A 382 -19.55 -10.79 2.90
C ALA A 382 -19.90 -12.11 2.18
N GLY A 383 -19.01 -13.11 2.22
CA GLY A 383 -19.21 -14.41 1.57
C GLY A 383 -18.93 -14.43 0.06
N SER A 384 -18.33 -13.36 -0.49
CA SER A 384 -17.96 -13.32 -1.90
C SER A 384 -16.51 -13.77 -2.11
N HIS A 385 -16.28 -14.38 -3.28
CA HIS A 385 -14.95 -14.72 -3.78
C HIS A 385 -14.43 -13.72 -4.83
N GLN A 386 -15.14 -12.61 -5.09
CA GLN A 386 -14.75 -11.59 -6.04
C GLN A 386 -14.33 -10.32 -5.29
N CYS A 387 -13.08 -9.88 -5.42
CA CYS A 387 -12.57 -8.70 -4.71
C CYS A 387 -13.40 -7.44 -4.96
N ILE A 388 -13.97 -7.27 -6.16
CA ILE A 388 -14.80 -6.11 -6.50
C ILE A 388 -16.01 -5.96 -5.57
N ASP A 389 -16.52 -7.04 -5.01
CA ASP A 389 -17.64 -7.04 -4.07
C ASP A 389 -17.28 -6.50 -2.68
N GLY A 390 -16.01 -6.17 -2.44
CA GLY A 390 -15.57 -5.44 -1.27
C GLY A 390 -16.07 -3.98 -1.24
N PHE A 391 -16.28 -3.33 -2.40
CA PHE A 391 -16.77 -1.95 -2.44
C PHE A 391 -18.19 -1.78 -1.94
N PRO A 392 -19.17 -2.65 -2.25
CA PRO A 392 -20.47 -2.63 -1.56
C PRO A 392 -20.38 -2.75 -0.04
N VAL A 393 -19.40 -3.53 0.48
CA VAL A 393 -19.17 -3.62 1.93
C VAL A 393 -18.62 -2.29 2.46
N LEU A 394 -17.65 -1.72 1.78
CA LEU A 394 -17.07 -0.42 2.10
C LEU A 394 -18.13 0.70 2.08
N ASN A 395 -19.00 0.72 1.06
CA ASN A 395 -20.09 1.69 0.97
C ASN A 395 -21.04 1.63 2.17
N ARG A 396 -21.42 0.42 2.60
CA ARG A 396 -22.26 0.25 3.80
C ARG A 396 -21.55 0.71 5.07
N PHE A 397 -20.25 0.44 5.18
CA PHE A 397 -19.44 0.92 6.29
C PHE A 397 -19.38 2.45 6.34
N LEU A 398 -19.11 3.13 5.22
CA LEU A 398 -19.07 4.60 5.16
C LEU A 398 -20.39 5.21 5.65
N ARG A 399 -21.54 4.71 5.19
CA ARG A 399 -22.87 5.14 5.69
C ARG A 399 -23.01 4.95 7.20
N LYS A 400 -22.56 3.80 7.73
CA LYS A 400 -22.58 3.53 9.18
C LYS A 400 -21.67 4.49 9.95
N ALA A 401 -20.55 4.88 9.37
CA ALA A 401 -19.59 5.83 9.92
C ALA A 401 -20.09 7.30 9.83
N GLY A 402 -21.25 7.54 9.22
CA GLY A 402 -21.78 8.89 9.02
C GLY A 402 -21.17 9.63 7.83
N VAL A 403 -20.37 8.94 7.01
CA VAL A 403 -19.76 9.49 5.80
C VAL A 403 -20.69 9.28 4.61
N ASP A 404 -20.97 10.32 3.84
CA ASP A 404 -21.70 10.18 2.58
C ASP A 404 -20.82 9.51 1.51
N PRO A 405 -21.16 8.26 1.08
CA PRO A 405 -20.35 7.55 0.11
C PRO A 405 -20.24 8.25 -1.26
N THR A 406 -21.13 9.19 -1.58
CA THR A 406 -21.04 9.96 -2.84
C THR A 406 -19.87 10.93 -2.85
N GLN A 407 -19.27 11.20 -1.70
CA GLN A 407 -18.05 12.01 -1.54
C GLN A 407 -16.76 11.20 -1.67
N VAL A 408 -16.85 9.90 -1.96
CA VAL A 408 -15.72 8.97 -2.11
C VAL A 408 -15.90 8.18 -3.40
N GLN A 409 -14.90 8.22 -4.27
CA GLN A 409 -14.83 7.42 -5.49
C GLN A 409 -13.54 6.60 -5.43
N LEU A 410 -13.65 5.28 -5.46
CA LEU A 410 -12.50 4.37 -5.43
C LEU A 410 -12.69 3.22 -6.42
N LEU A 411 -11.60 2.86 -7.10
CA LEU A 411 -11.50 1.65 -7.92
C LEU A 411 -10.36 0.74 -7.46
N ASP A 412 -9.50 1.22 -6.55
CA ASP A 412 -8.52 0.39 -5.85
C ASP A 412 -8.51 0.72 -4.34
N GLY A 413 -7.70 -0.01 -3.57
CA GLY A 413 -7.57 0.23 -2.13
C GLY A 413 -6.47 1.21 -1.76
N ARG A 414 -5.56 1.52 -2.70
CA ARG A 414 -4.33 2.28 -2.46
C ARG A 414 -4.42 3.77 -2.83
N GLY A 415 -5.42 4.15 -3.65
CA GLY A 415 -5.61 5.51 -4.13
C GLY A 415 -4.76 5.89 -5.35
N GLY A 416 -4.38 4.90 -6.17
CA GLY A 416 -3.55 5.11 -7.35
C GLY A 416 -4.30 5.06 -8.67
N ASN A 417 -5.60 4.76 -8.64
CA ASN A 417 -6.39 4.70 -9.87
C ASN A 417 -6.84 6.12 -10.29
N PRO A 418 -6.86 6.43 -11.60
CA PRO A 418 -7.34 7.73 -12.09
C PRO A 418 -8.79 8.08 -11.69
N VAL A 419 -9.60 7.11 -11.28
CA VAL A 419 -10.97 7.33 -10.77
C VAL A 419 -10.98 7.82 -9.33
N ASP A 420 -9.96 7.48 -8.54
CA ASP A 420 -9.97 7.69 -7.10
C ASP A 420 -10.06 9.18 -6.73
N ARG A 421 -11.07 9.51 -5.93
CA ARG A 421 -11.37 10.85 -5.43
C ARG A 421 -11.94 10.77 -4.03
N VAL A 422 -11.59 11.77 -3.22
CA VAL A 422 -12.20 12.00 -1.91
C VAL A 422 -12.46 13.49 -1.74
N THR A 423 -13.36 13.84 -0.82
CA THR A 423 -13.48 15.22 -0.36
C THR A 423 -12.75 15.39 0.98
N PRO A 424 -12.23 16.58 1.32
CA PRO A 424 -11.70 16.83 2.66
C PRO A 424 -12.70 16.50 3.76
N ARG A 425 -14.01 16.70 3.51
CA ARG A 425 -15.07 16.36 4.45
C ARG A 425 -15.17 14.87 4.70
N SER A 426 -15.22 14.04 3.65
CA SER A 426 -15.37 12.58 3.81
C SER A 426 -14.21 11.96 4.61
N GLU A 427 -12.99 12.43 4.39
CA GLU A 427 -11.81 11.96 5.13
C GLU A 427 -11.86 12.43 6.60
N ASN A 428 -12.26 13.68 6.84
CA ASN A 428 -12.37 14.24 8.18
C ASN A 428 -13.47 13.52 8.99
N GLU A 429 -14.65 13.29 8.40
CA GLU A 429 -15.76 12.56 9.02
C GLU A 429 -15.36 11.13 9.38
N LEU A 430 -14.61 10.45 8.49
CA LEU A 430 -14.09 9.11 8.74
C LEU A 430 -13.10 9.09 9.92
N LEU A 431 -12.19 10.05 9.98
CA LEU A 431 -11.24 10.19 11.10
C LEU A 431 -11.98 10.49 12.41
N HIS A 432 -13.01 11.34 12.37
CA HIS A 432 -13.86 11.64 13.52
C HIS A 432 -14.62 10.40 14.01
N TYR A 433 -15.18 9.58 13.09
CA TYR A 433 -15.84 8.32 13.45
C TYR A 433 -14.94 7.42 14.30
N TRP A 434 -13.66 7.26 13.94
CA TRP A 434 -12.73 6.40 14.66
C TRP A 434 -12.48 6.87 16.09
N GLN A 435 -12.55 8.18 16.38
CA GLN A 435 -12.40 8.71 17.74
C GLN A 435 -13.52 8.26 18.68
N GLY A 436 -14.70 7.95 18.15
CA GLY A 436 -15.84 7.43 18.92
C GLY A 436 -15.83 5.90 19.11
N THR A 437 -14.77 5.19 18.66
CA THR A 437 -14.71 3.72 18.74
C THR A 437 -13.79 3.24 19.86
N PRO A 438 -13.94 1.99 20.33
CA PRO A 438 -12.98 1.39 21.26
C PRO A 438 -11.55 1.26 20.72
N ASP A 439 -11.39 1.29 19.40
CA ASP A 439 -10.09 1.22 18.71
C ASP A 439 -9.46 2.60 18.42
N ALA A 440 -10.00 3.70 18.94
CA ALA A 440 -9.56 5.06 18.65
C ALA A 440 -8.04 5.25 18.75
N ASP A 441 -7.45 4.86 19.87
CA ASP A 441 -6.02 4.99 20.10
C ASP A 441 -5.20 4.07 19.19
N ARG A 442 -5.64 2.81 19.00
CA ARG A 442 -4.96 1.86 18.12
C ARG A 442 -4.97 2.33 16.66
N PHE A 443 -6.08 2.90 16.20
CA PHE A 443 -6.23 3.44 14.84
C PHE A 443 -5.35 4.69 14.65
N ARG A 444 -5.32 5.60 15.64
CA ARG A 444 -4.45 6.78 15.61
C ARG A 444 -2.97 6.38 15.58
N GLU A 445 -2.52 5.52 16.50
CA GLU A 445 -1.14 5.07 16.62
C GLU A 445 -0.67 4.20 15.44
N ALA A 446 -1.60 3.64 14.66
CA ALA A 446 -1.28 2.93 13.43
C ALA A 446 -0.79 3.87 12.33
N GLN A 447 -1.11 5.18 12.36
CA GLN A 447 -0.69 6.15 11.37
C GLN A 447 0.75 6.63 11.61
N PRO A 448 1.50 7.07 10.58
CA PRO A 448 2.81 7.72 10.75
C PRO A 448 2.75 8.88 11.73
N ILE A 449 3.83 9.04 12.50
CA ILE A 449 3.97 10.11 13.50
C ILE A 449 5.02 11.10 13.02
N LEU A 450 4.65 12.37 12.89
CA LEU A 450 5.51 13.43 12.36
C LEU A 450 6.84 13.53 13.13
N GLY A 451 7.95 13.40 12.41
CA GLY A 451 9.31 13.46 12.94
C GLY A 451 9.69 12.27 13.85
N VAL A 452 8.91 11.16 13.85
CA VAL A 452 9.14 10.00 14.73
C VAL A 452 9.22 8.70 13.95
N ASP A 453 8.19 8.35 13.18
CA ASP A 453 8.15 7.05 12.51
C ASP A 453 7.39 7.06 11.17
N GLY A 454 7.48 5.93 10.47
CA GLY A 454 6.84 5.74 9.17
C GLY A 454 7.34 6.75 8.14
N LEU A 455 6.49 7.08 7.17
CA LEU A 455 6.83 8.02 6.10
C LEU A 455 7.02 9.47 6.57
N LEU A 456 6.61 9.81 7.78
CA LEU A 456 6.83 11.13 8.39
C LEU A 456 8.08 11.21 9.27
N ALA A 457 8.87 10.12 9.37
CA ALA A 457 10.06 10.06 10.24
C ALA A 457 11.08 11.15 9.92
N PHE A 458 11.31 11.43 8.64
CA PHE A 458 12.43 12.26 8.16
C PHE A 458 12.08 13.75 7.99
N VAL A 459 10.83 14.13 8.19
CA VAL A 459 10.34 15.52 7.96
C VAL A 459 11.09 16.56 8.79
N CYS A 460 11.62 16.15 9.95
CA CYS A 460 12.38 17.01 10.86
C CYS A 460 13.88 17.04 10.59
N ASP A 461 14.40 16.22 9.69
CA ASP A 461 15.83 16.04 9.50
C ASP A 461 16.49 17.32 8.96
N GLY A 462 17.61 17.72 9.57
CA GLY A 462 18.37 18.90 9.18
C GLY A 462 17.66 20.24 9.46
N ARG A 463 16.52 20.25 10.16
CA ARG A 463 15.75 21.46 10.49
C ARG A 463 15.99 21.88 11.94
N PRO A 464 16.22 23.16 12.20
CA PRO A 464 16.42 23.67 13.57
C PRO A 464 15.14 23.62 14.41
N THR A 465 13.96 23.68 13.77
CA THR A 465 12.65 23.56 14.40
C THR A 465 11.78 22.61 13.60
N CYS A 466 10.92 21.87 14.29
CA CYS A 466 9.99 20.94 13.67
C CYS A 466 8.62 21.04 14.36
N PRO A 467 7.77 21.99 13.91
CA PRO A 467 6.42 22.15 14.43
C PRO A 467 5.66 20.83 14.41
N GLY A 468 4.92 20.53 15.47
CA GLY A 468 4.09 19.34 15.57
C GLY A 468 4.83 18.00 15.71
N LYS A 469 6.17 17.98 15.90
CA LYS A 469 6.92 16.74 16.10
C LYS A 469 6.34 15.89 17.23
N GLY A 470 6.01 14.62 16.92
CA GLY A 470 5.40 13.68 17.90
C GLY A 470 3.95 14.02 18.28
N LYS A 471 3.33 15.02 17.64
CA LYS A 471 2.00 15.57 17.94
C LYS A 471 1.02 15.52 16.77
N VAL A 472 1.46 15.00 15.63
CA VAL A 472 0.66 14.79 14.42
C VAL A 472 0.76 13.33 14.04
N TRP A 473 -0.39 12.64 13.98
CA TRP A 473 -0.54 11.27 13.47
C TRP A 473 -1.28 11.36 12.15
N ALA A 474 -0.61 11.08 11.04
CA ALA A 474 -1.24 11.30 9.74
C ALA A 474 -0.76 10.35 8.65
N LYS A 475 -1.69 9.99 7.76
CA LYS A 475 -1.40 9.29 6.53
C LYS A 475 -1.10 10.29 5.42
N THR A 476 -0.05 10.05 4.64
CA THR A 476 0.32 10.82 3.45
C THR A 476 -0.13 10.14 2.17
N GLY A 477 -0.30 10.90 1.09
CA GLY A 477 -0.63 10.39 -0.23
C GLY A 477 0.03 11.23 -1.31
N THR A 478 0.68 10.55 -2.28
CA THR A 478 1.41 11.17 -3.38
C THR A 478 1.02 10.51 -4.70
N VAL A 479 0.77 11.30 -5.73
CA VAL A 479 0.65 10.85 -7.13
C VAL A 479 1.46 11.81 -8.00
N ALA A 480 2.47 11.29 -8.70
CA ALA A 480 3.28 12.07 -9.62
C ALA A 480 3.51 11.29 -10.91
N ASP A 481 3.50 11.99 -12.04
CA ASP A 481 3.72 11.46 -13.37
C ASP A 481 4.66 12.36 -14.17
N LEU A 482 5.22 11.82 -15.27
CA LEU A 482 6.05 12.59 -16.18
C LEU A 482 5.20 13.59 -16.98
N ASP A 483 5.48 14.88 -16.85
CA ASP A 483 5.08 15.91 -17.80
C ASP A 483 6.12 15.96 -18.94
N ALA A 484 5.89 15.16 -19.97
CA ALA A 484 6.81 15.06 -21.10
C ALA A 484 6.90 16.36 -21.91
N LEU A 485 5.84 17.18 -21.93
CA LEU A 485 5.82 18.46 -22.62
C LEU A 485 6.84 19.43 -22.03
N ASN A 486 6.91 19.51 -20.72
CA ASN A 486 7.75 20.47 -20.01
C ASN A 486 9.01 19.83 -19.40
N LYS A 487 9.24 18.52 -19.63
CA LYS A 487 10.38 17.74 -19.11
C LYS A 487 10.54 17.89 -17.59
N ARG A 488 9.44 17.72 -16.87
CA ARG A 488 9.36 17.83 -15.41
C ARG A 488 8.34 16.84 -14.86
N LEU A 489 8.10 16.86 -13.56
CA LEU A 489 7.07 16.05 -12.93
C LEU A 489 5.81 16.88 -12.69
N ALA A 490 4.67 16.32 -13.09
CA ALA A 490 3.34 16.77 -12.70
C ALA A 490 2.93 16.03 -11.43
N VAL A 491 2.73 16.76 -10.34
CA VAL A 491 2.25 16.22 -9.07
C VAL A 491 0.72 16.30 -9.10
N GLY A 492 0.10 15.20 -9.52
CA GLY A 492 -1.36 15.08 -9.59
C GLY A 492 -2.00 15.23 -8.23
N ALA A 493 -1.34 14.71 -7.18
CA ALA A 493 -1.75 14.88 -5.79
C ALA A 493 -0.58 14.81 -4.82
N GLU A 494 -0.64 15.66 -3.80
CA GLU A 494 -0.02 15.47 -2.51
C GLU A 494 -1.09 15.70 -1.45
N SER A 495 -1.18 14.81 -0.45
CA SER A 495 -2.23 14.87 0.57
C SER A 495 -1.71 14.36 1.92
N ILE A 496 -2.33 14.83 2.98
CA ILE A 496 -2.08 14.38 4.36
C ILE A 496 -3.36 14.51 5.17
N GLY A 497 -3.71 13.48 5.94
CA GLY A 497 -4.89 13.49 6.80
C GLY A 497 -4.71 12.67 8.05
N GLY A 498 -5.29 13.11 9.16
CA GLY A 498 -5.13 12.45 10.44
C GLY A 498 -5.54 13.30 11.64
N TYR A 499 -4.73 13.27 12.68
CA TYR A 499 -5.01 13.85 13.99
C TYR A 499 -3.92 14.83 14.42
N LEU A 500 -4.33 15.93 15.06
CA LEU A 500 -3.47 16.91 15.72
C LEU A 500 -3.73 16.89 17.23
N ASP A 501 -2.68 16.84 18.05
CA ASP A 501 -2.77 17.05 19.50
C ASP A 501 -2.98 18.56 19.77
N ALA A 502 -4.20 18.93 20.11
CA ALA A 502 -4.56 20.31 20.43
C ALA A 502 -4.30 20.67 21.90
N GLY A 503 -3.59 19.81 22.66
CA GLY A 503 -3.32 19.99 24.07
C GLY A 503 -4.49 19.63 24.98
N HIS A 504 -4.20 19.41 26.26
CA HIS A 504 -5.19 19.08 27.30
C HIS A 504 -6.08 17.87 26.96
N GLY A 505 -5.52 16.87 26.25
CA GLY A 505 -6.24 15.65 25.85
C GLY A 505 -7.23 15.86 24.70
N ARG A 506 -7.24 17.02 24.04
CA ARG A 506 -8.09 17.30 22.89
C ARG A 506 -7.37 16.95 21.59
N LEU A 507 -8.14 16.48 20.62
CA LEU A 507 -7.67 16.19 19.28
C LEU A 507 -8.49 16.99 18.25
N HIS A 508 -7.80 17.47 17.22
CA HIS A 508 -8.45 17.87 15.98
C HIS A 508 -8.27 16.79 14.95
N THR A 509 -9.24 16.60 14.08
CA THR A 509 -9.10 15.88 12.82
C THR A 509 -8.81 16.88 11.70
N PHE A 510 -7.96 16.49 10.75
CA PHE A 510 -7.67 17.34 9.60
C PHE A 510 -7.46 16.49 8.34
N TYR A 511 -7.74 17.12 7.20
CA TYR A 511 -7.35 16.64 5.89
C TYR A 511 -6.90 17.84 5.04
N LEU A 512 -5.72 17.71 4.44
CA LEU A 512 -5.10 18.70 3.57
C LEU A 512 -4.68 18.01 2.26
N ALA A 513 -5.02 18.61 1.13
CA ALA A 513 -4.60 18.12 -0.18
C ALA A 513 -4.22 19.27 -1.11
N VAL A 514 -3.25 19.04 -1.98
CA VAL A 514 -2.93 19.89 -3.12
C VAL A 514 -2.91 19.03 -4.40
N ASN A 515 -3.66 19.45 -5.40
CA ASN A 515 -3.69 18.80 -6.71
C ASN A 515 -3.17 19.75 -7.80
N GLY A 516 -2.36 19.22 -8.73
CA GLY A 516 -1.87 19.99 -9.88
C GLY A 516 -0.60 20.81 -9.60
N ALA A 517 0.19 20.44 -8.60
CA ALA A 517 1.51 21.03 -8.40
C ALA A 517 2.50 20.52 -9.46
N SER A 518 3.64 21.21 -9.61
CA SER A 518 4.63 20.85 -10.63
C SER A 518 6.04 21.16 -10.16
N THR A 519 6.98 20.24 -10.44
CA THR A 519 8.37 20.31 -9.96
C THR A 519 9.36 19.78 -11.00
N PRO A 520 10.62 20.23 -11.01
CA PRO A 520 11.63 19.78 -11.98
C PRO A 520 11.96 18.29 -11.89
N ASP A 521 11.98 17.73 -10.68
CA ASP A 521 12.53 16.41 -10.39
C ASP A 521 11.88 15.74 -9.17
N ILE A 522 12.38 14.55 -8.84
CA ILE A 522 11.86 13.75 -7.71
C ILE A 522 12.11 14.43 -6.35
N GLN A 523 13.19 15.20 -6.20
CA GLN A 523 13.45 15.93 -4.96
C GLN A 523 12.34 16.96 -4.70
N GLY A 524 11.91 17.64 -5.75
CA GLY A 524 10.80 18.59 -5.63
C GLY A 524 9.46 17.93 -5.27
N VAL A 525 9.22 16.66 -5.63
CA VAL A 525 8.04 15.90 -5.14
C VAL A 525 8.16 15.67 -3.64
N ILE A 526 9.36 15.28 -3.16
CA ILE A 526 9.65 15.11 -1.74
C ILE A 526 9.46 16.43 -1.00
N ASP A 527 9.95 17.55 -1.54
CA ASP A 527 9.82 18.88 -0.94
C ASP A 527 8.35 19.31 -0.81
N ILE A 528 7.49 18.94 -1.78
CA ILE A 528 6.04 19.20 -1.71
C ILE A 528 5.42 18.40 -0.57
N GLY A 529 5.78 17.11 -0.40
CA GLY A 529 5.34 16.29 0.73
C GLY A 529 5.78 16.87 2.08
N ASP A 530 7.01 17.37 2.17
CA ASP A 530 7.53 18.06 3.35
C ASP A 530 6.77 19.35 3.65
N ASP A 531 6.33 20.09 2.62
CA ASP A 531 5.51 21.27 2.79
C ASP A 531 4.15 20.95 3.44
N LEU A 532 3.47 19.87 3.00
CA LEU A 532 2.20 19.46 3.61
C LEU A 532 2.40 18.99 5.06
N ALA A 533 3.43 18.22 5.33
CA ALA A 533 3.76 17.79 6.69
C ALA A 533 4.09 18.99 7.60
N ARG A 534 4.79 20.02 7.07
CA ARG A 534 5.07 21.26 7.78
C ARG A 534 3.80 22.06 8.05
N ILE A 535 2.89 22.17 7.07
CA ILE A 535 1.58 22.81 7.29
C ILE A 535 0.83 22.07 8.40
N ALA A 536 0.79 20.74 8.40
CA ALA A 536 0.15 19.96 9.46
C ALA A 536 0.76 20.24 10.85
N GLY A 537 2.09 20.39 10.94
CA GLY A 537 2.76 20.78 12.16
C GLY A 537 2.39 22.20 12.64
N LEU A 538 2.29 23.16 11.70
CA LEU A 538 1.88 24.54 12.01
C LEU A 538 0.39 24.61 12.42
N LEU A 539 -0.49 23.82 11.80
CA LEU A 539 -1.89 23.69 12.24
C LEU A 539 -1.95 23.15 13.68
N GLN A 540 -1.11 22.19 14.03
CA GLN A 540 -1.03 21.65 15.39
C GLN A 540 -0.61 22.72 16.41
N GLU A 541 0.40 23.55 16.11
CA GLU A 541 0.81 24.65 16.99
C GLU A 541 -0.31 25.69 17.16
N GLN A 542 -1.03 26.04 16.08
CA GLN A 542 -2.19 26.92 16.15
C GLN A 542 -3.31 26.31 17.02
N ALA A 543 -3.58 25.00 16.90
CA ALA A 543 -4.58 24.33 17.71
C ALA A 543 -4.31 24.42 19.21
N VAL A 544 -3.03 24.33 19.63
CA VAL A 544 -2.62 24.52 21.04
C VAL A 544 -2.80 25.99 21.43
N GLY A 545 -2.42 26.97 20.58
CA GLY A 545 -2.49 28.39 20.87
C GLY A 545 -3.92 28.93 21.03
N HIS A 546 -4.92 28.33 20.38
CA HIS A 546 -6.34 28.70 20.52
C HIS A 546 -7.01 28.06 21.75
N SER A 547 -6.27 27.34 22.55
CA SER A 547 -6.72 26.54 23.69
C SER A 547 -6.46 27.21 25.04
N GLY A 548 -5.84 28.40 25.05
CA GLY A 548 -5.50 29.18 26.23
C GLY A 548 -6.57 30.19 26.64
#